data_9ce0f9cfd089072eaa05d6adc7d897b4
#
_entry.id   9ce0f9cfd089072eaa05d6adc7d897b4
#
_cell.length_a   1.000
_cell.length_b   1.000
_cell.length_c   1.000
_cell.angle_alpha   90.00
_cell.angle_beta   90.00
_cell.angle_gamma   90.00
#
_symmetry.space_group_name_H-M   'P 1'
#
loop_
_entity.id
_entity.type
_entity.pdbx_description
1 polymer ?
#
loop_
_entity_poly.entity_id
_entity_poly.type
_entity_poly.pdbx_seq_one_letter_code
_entity_poly.pdbx_strand_id
1 'polypeptide(L)'
;MFLNFLCIGLGGFTGACLRAMTGIMIAKAGILASFPLATLLVNITGSFMIGFLLSIPFVTENPNLKGFLTAGLLGGLTTFSTFSFDTLSMIEHRMIVQAFANIMLNVFLSLTACFAGYLLAKLLIRI
;
A
#
# COMPACT_ATOMS: atom_id res chain seq x y z
N MET A 1 -12.19 20.02 -11.52
CA MET A 1 -12.82 19.10 -10.55
C MET A 1 -13.17 17.74 -11.19
N PHE A 2 -13.98 17.69 -12.23
CA PHE A 2 -14.37 16.41 -12.90
C PHE A 2 -13.17 15.57 -13.39
N LEU A 3 -12.21 16.19 -14.08
CA LEU A 3 -11.00 15.51 -14.55
C LEU A 3 -10.20 14.86 -13.41
N ASN A 4 -10.13 15.50 -12.25
CA ASN A 4 -9.44 14.93 -11.08
C ASN A 4 -10.11 13.63 -10.61
N PHE A 5 -11.46 13.61 -10.54
CA PHE A 5 -12.18 12.37 -10.18
C PHE A 5 -11.97 11.25 -11.21
N LEU A 6 -11.90 11.56 -12.49
CA LEU A 6 -11.55 10.57 -13.52
C LEU A 6 -10.13 10.03 -13.31
N CYS A 7 -9.16 10.90 -13.05
CA CYS A 7 -7.77 10.49 -12.75
C CYS A 7 -7.72 9.57 -11.51
N ILE A 8 -8.41 9.94 -10.43
CA ILE A 8 -8.51 9.11 -9.22
C ILE A 8 -9.13 7.75 -9.54
N GLY A 9 -10.23 7.73 -10.31
CA GLY A 9 -10.92 6.48 -10.69
C GLY A 9 -10.03 5.55 -11.51
N LEU A 10 -9.31 6.07 -12.51
CA LEU A 10 -8.36 5.30 -13.32
C LEU A 10 -7.18 4.78 -12.48
N GLY A 11 -6.64 5.63 -11.61
CA GLY A 11 -5.63 5.21 -10.64
C GLY A 11 -6.13 4.11 -9.71
N GLY A 12 -7.34 4.27 -9.15
CA GLY A 12 -7.95 3.30 -8.25
C GLY A 12 -8.20 1.95 -8.92
N PHE A 13 -8.70 1.95 -10.15
CA PHE A 13 -8.83 0.73 -10.96
C PHE A 13 -7.49 0.02 -11.10
N THR A 14 -6.45 0.75 -11.52
CA THR A 14 -5.10 0.19 -11.70
C THR A 14 -4.55 -0.36 -10.39
N GLY A 15 -4.66 0.40 -9.29
CA GLY A 15 -4.19 -0.02 -7.97
C GLY A 15 -4.90 -1.27 -7.45
N ALA A 16 -6.22 -1.34 -7.60
CA ALA A 16 -7.00 -2.52 -7.21
C ALA A 16 -6.62 -3.76 -8.03
N CYS A 17 -6.40 -3.62 -9.34
CA CYS A 17 -5.92 -4.70 -10.20
C CYS A 17 -4.54 -5.19 -9.76
N LEU A 18 -3.59 -4.29 -9.49
CA LEU A 18 -2.24 -4.65 -9.03
C LEU A 18 -2.29 -5.39 -7.68
N ARG A 19 -3.12 -4.94 -6.75
CA ARG A 19 -3.35 -5.65 -5.48
C ARG A 19 -3.88 -7.06 -5.71
N ALA A 20 -4.90 -7.22 -6.55
CA ALA A 20 -5.47 -8.52 -6.87
C ALA A 20 -4.43 -9.45 -7.53
N MET A 21 -3.64 -8.93 -8.47
CA MET A 21 -2.55 -9.68 -9.11
C MET A 21 -1.50 -10.14 -8.08
N THR A 22 -1.08 -9.25 -7.17
CA THR A 22 -0.15 -9.60 -6.09
C THR A 22 -0.70 -10.74 -5.24
N GLY A 23 -2.00 -10.68 -4.87
CA GLY A 23 -2.68 -11.74 -4.12
C GLY A 23 -2.62 -13.09 -4.85
N ILE A 24 -2.97 -13.11 -6.15
CA ILE A 24 -2.94 -14.31 -6.98
C ILE A 24 -1.51 -14.87 -7.10
N MET A 25 -0.52 -14.03 -7.31
CA MET A 25 0.88 -14.45 -7.47
C MET A 25 1.43 -15.08 -6.18
N ILE A 26 1.18 -14.46 -5.02
CA ILE A 26 1.61 -14.99 -3.72
C ILE A 26 0.89 -16.30 -3.40
N ALA A 27 -0.41 -16.38 -3.67
CA ALA A 27 -1.17 -17.62 -3.47
C ALA A 27 -0.65 -18.77 -4.35
N LYS A 28 -0.35 -18.50 -5.62
CA LYS A 28 0.23 -19.51 -6.54
C LYS A 28 1.64 -19.94 -6.12
N ALA A 29 2.43 -19.02 -5.57
CA ALA A 29 3.79 -19.34 -5.10
C ALA A 29 3.79 -20.19 -3.81
N GLY A 30 2.66 -20.29 -3.09
CA GLY A 30 2.54 -21.05 -1.85
C GLY A 30 3.41 -20.52 -0.69
N ILE A 31 3.92 -19.29 -0.80
CA ILE A 31 4.82 -18.71 0.18
C ILE A 31 3.99 -18.25 1.40
N LEU A 32 4.34 -18.78 2.58
CA LEU A 32 3.69 -18.42 3.85
C LEU A 32 2.16 -18.52 3.77
N ALA A 33 1.63 -19.63 3.28
CA ALA A 33 0.19 -19.82 3.03
C ALA A 33 -0.72 -19.51 4.24
N SER A 34 -0.19 -19.55 5.45
CA SER A 34 -0.91 -19.21 6.70
C SER A 34 -0.75 -17.75 7.12
N PHE A 35 -0.08 -16.91 6.32
CA PHE A 35 0.16 -15.49 6.64
C PHE A 35 -0.24 -14.61 5.46
N PRO A 36 -0.91 -13.44 5.68
CA PRO A 36 -1.38 -12.55 4.61
C PRO A 36 -0.24 -11.73 3.99
N LEU A 37 0.74 -12.43 3.41
CA LEU A 37 1.94 -11.82 2.85
C LEU A 37 1.62 -10.83 1.73
N ALA A 38 0.61 -11.10 0.90
CA ALA A 38 0.21 -10.19 -0.18
C ALA A 38 -0.26 -8.84 0.36
N THR A 39 -1.10 -8.84 1.40
CA THR A 39 -1.59 -7.64 2.09
C THR A 39 -0.41 -6.85 2.68
N LEU A 40 0.51 -7.52 3.33
CA LEU A 40 1.71 -6.90 3.91
C LEU A 40 2.57 -6.23 2.82
N LEU A 41 2.85 -6.93 1.72
CA LEU A 41 3.70 -6.42 0.64
C LEU A 41 3.09 -5.19 -0.04
N VAL A 42 1.80 -5.20 -0.36
CA VAL A 42 1.17 -4.04 -1.00
C VAL A 42 1.10 -2.83 -0.07
N ASN A 43 0.91 -3.06 1.24
CA ASN A 43 0.90 -1.97 2.23
C ASN A 43 2.30 -1.36 2.41
N ILE A 44 3.35 -2.17 2.51
CA ILE A 44 4.74 -1.68 2.60
C ILE A 44 5.13 -0.91 1.32
N THR A 45 4.89 -1.51 0.15
CA THR A 45 5.24 -0.90 -1.14
C THR A 45 4.47 0.41 -1.35
N GLY A 46 3.16 0.41 -1.10
CA GLY A 46 2.34 1.61 -1.23
C GLY A 46 2.74 2.70 -0.24
N SER A 47 3.11 2.33 0.99
CA SER A 47 3.61 3.27 2.01
C SER A 47 4.95 3.90 1.62
N PHE A 48 5.89 3.12 1.08
CA PHE A 48 7.13 3.66 0.53
C PHE A 48 6.85 4.66 -0.60
N MET A 49 6.01 4.26 -1.56
CA MET A 49 5.69 5.08 -2.72
C MET A 49 4.98 6.39 -2.34
N ILE A 50 4.07 6.38 -1.36
CA ILE A 50 3.38 7.61 -0.96
C ILE A 50 4.34 8.59 -0.28
N GLY A 51 5.25 8.08 0.58
CA GLY A 51 6.30 8.90 1.20
C GLY A 51 7.23 9.53 0.17
N PHE A 52 7.60 8.78 -0.86
CA PHE A 52 8.43 9.25 -1.97
C PHE A 52 7.69 10.27 -2.84
N LEU A 53 6.51 9.92 -3.36
CA LEU A 53 5.79 10.74 -4.34
C LEU A 53 5.28 12.08 -3.77
N LEU A 54 4.81 12.09 -2.51
CA LEU A 54 4.34 13.33 -1.88
C LEU A 54 5.48 14.29 -1.50
N SER A 55 6.72 13.86 -1.61
CA SER A 55 7.90 14.71 -1.43
C SER A 55 8.37 15.36 -2.74
N ILE A 56 7.76 15.03 -3.89
CA ILE A 56 8.14 15.56 -5.20
C ILE A 56 7.26 16.76 -5.54
N PRO A 57 7.80 18.00 -5.68
CA PRO A 57 7.02 19.20 -6.01
C PRO A 57 6.16 19.02 -7.26
N PHE A 58 6.72 18.46 -8.34
CA PHE A 58 5.98 18.20 -9.58
C PHE A 58 4.70 17.37 -9.37
N VAL A 59 4.71 16.42 -8.42
CA VAL A 59 3.52 15.61 -8.09
C VAL A 59 2.53 16.43 -7.25
N THR A 60 3.02 17.15 -6.25
CA THR A 60 2.17 17.86 -5.28
C THR A 60 1.51 19.09 -5.87
N GLU A 61 2.15 19.74 -6.84
CA GLU A 61 1.65 20.93 -7.54
C GLU A 61 0.64 20.61 -8.66
N ASN A 62 0.59 19.34 -9.12
CA ASN A 62 -0.38 18.92 -10.13
C ASN A 62 -1.52 18.10 -9.50
N PRO A 63 -2.73 18.72 -9.29
CA PRO A 63 -3.84 18.04 -8.61
C PRO A 63 -4.31 16.75 -9.28
N ASN A 64 -4.27 16.67 -10.61
CA ASN A 64 -4.69 15.48 -11.36
C ASN A 64 -3.70 14.34 -11.21
N LEU A 65 -2.41 14.64 -11.33
CA LEU A 65 -1.33 13.66 -11.13
C LEU A 65 -1.29 13.17 -9.68
N LYS A 66 -1.37 14.09 -8.73
CA LYS A 66 -1.46 13.76 -7.31
C LYS A 66 -2.67 12.86 -7.03
N GLY A 67 -3.85 13.23 -7.54
CA GLY A 67 -5.08 12.45 -7.37
C GLY A 67 -4.94 11.05 -7.96
N PHE A 68 -4.41 10.92 -9.19
CA PHE A 68 -4.17 9.64 -9.83
C PHE A 68 -3.22 8.75 -9.01
N LEU A 69 -2.06 9.29 -8.61
CA LEU A 69 -1.02 8.50 -7.94
C LEU A 69 -1.39 8.16 -6.49
N THR A 70 -1.92 9.12 -5.72
CA THR A 70 -2.12 8.92 -4.27
C THR A 70 -3.48 8.33 -3.94
N ALA A 71 -4.56 9.10 -4.06
CA ALA A 71 -5.91 8.63 -3.75
C ALA A 71 -6.37 7.50 -4.69
N GLY A 72 -5.95 7.56 -5.97
CA GLY A 72 -6.24 6.51 -6.95
C GLY A 72 -5.33 5.30 -6.77
N LEU A 73 -4.17 5.31 -7.41
CA LEU A 73 -3.29 4.15 -7.55
C LEU A 73 -2.88 3.55 -6.19
N LEU A 74 -2.31 4.35 -5.30
CA LEU A 74 -1.85 3.85 -4.00
C LEU A 74 -3.01 3.56 -3.06
N GLY A 75 -4.08 4.35 -3.09
CA GLY A 75 -5.31 4.08 -2.33
C GLY A 75 -6.02 2.80 -2.78
N GLY A 76 -5.99 2.48 -4.09
CA GLY A 76 -6.47 1.20 -4.63
C GLY A 76 -5.55 0.02 -4.35
N LEU A 77 -4.23 0.24 -4.32
CA LEU A 77 -3.22 -0.79 -4.07
C LEU A 77 -3.20 -1.22 -2.60
N THR A 78 -3.11 -0.28 -1.68
CA THR A 78 -3.04 -0.54 -0.23
C THR A 78 -4.41 -0.87 0.35
N THR A 79 -4.46 -1.58 1.48
CA THR A 79 -5.73 -1.98 2.07
C THR A 79 -5.63 -2.18 3.58
N PHE A 80 -6.37 -1.36 4.31
CA PHE A 80 -6.55 -1.55 5.75
C PHE A 80 -7.68 -2.55 6.05
N SER A 81 -8.73 -2.58 5.21
CA SER A 81 -9.87 -3.48 5.41
C SER A 81 -9.50 -4.95 5.29
N THR A 82 -8.71 -5.32 4.27
CA THR A 82 -8.21 -6.70 4.13
C THR A 82 -7.28 -7.06 5.29
N PHE A 83 -6.34 -6.17 5.65
CA PHE A 83 -5.49 -6.37 6.83
C PHE A 83 -6.30 -6.63 8.12
N SER A 84 -7.38 -5.86 8.33
CA SER A 84 -8.24 -6.02 9.51
C SER A 84 -8.98 -7.36 9.48
N PHE A 85 -9.52 -7.76 8.34
CA PHE A 85 -10.21 -9.03 8.17
C PHE A 85 -9.26 -10.22 8.32
N ASP A 86 -8.07 -10.16 7.72
CA ASP A 86 -7.04 -11.20 7.86
C ASP A 86 -6.64 -11.38 9.33
N THR A 87 -6.45 -10.27 10.06
CA THR A 87 -6.12 -10.30 11.49
C THR A 87 -7.23 -10.93 12.32
N LEU A 88 -8.49 -10.54 12.07
CA LEU A 88 -9.65 -11.12 12.76
C LEU A 88 -9.75 -12.62 12.49
N SER A 89 -9.60 -13.04 11.24
CA SER A 89 -9.62 -14.46 10.87
C SER A 89 -8.55 -15.28 11.59
N MET A 90 -7.33 -14.74 11.72
CA MET A 90 -6.27 -15.39 12.50
C MET A 90 -6.66 -15.55 13.99
N ILE A 91 -7.31 -14.53 14.58
CA ILE A 91 -7.76 -14.60 15.98
C ILE A 91 -8.83 -15.68 16.13
N GLU A 92 -9.80 -15.73 15.23
CA GLU A 92 -10.88 -16.75 15.25
C GLU A 92 -10.33 -18.17 15.12
N HIS A 93 -9.28 -18.37 14.30
CA HIS A 93 -8.59 -19.67 14.17
C HIS A 93 -7.53 -19.91 15.26
N ARG A 94 -7.50 -19.12 16.33
CA ARG A 94 -6.56 -19.21 17.47
C ARG A 94 -5.08 -19.06 17.09
N MET A 95 -4.80 -18.43 15.95
CA MET A 95 -3.45 -18.10 15.46
C MET A 95 -2.98 -16.76 16.04
N ILE A 96 -2.96 -16.63 17.37
CA ILE A 96 -2.76 -15.35 18.07
C ILE A 96 -1.39 -14.73 17.77
N VAL A 97 -0.34 -15.56 17.69
CA VAL A 97 1.03 -15.08 17.40
C VAL A 97 1.10 -14.51 15.99
N GLN A 98 0.48 -15.17 15.00
CA GLN A 98 0.43 -14.69 13.63
C GLN A 98 -0.41 -13.40 13.51
N ALA A 99 -1.53 -13.31 14.22
CA ALA A 99 -2.35 -12.10 14.27
C ALA A 99 -1.55 -10.91 14.84
N PHE A 100 -0.86 -11.12 15.95
CA PHE A 100 0.01 -10.10 16.54
C PHE A 100 1.15 -9.70 15.60
N ALA A 101 1.82 -10.69 14.99
CA ALA A 101 2.86 -10.43 13.99
C ALA A 101 2.32 -9.65 12.79
N ASN A 102 1.12 -9.97 12.29
CA ASN A 102 0.48 -9.24 11.19
C ASN A 102 0.28 -7.77 11.53
N ILE A 103 -0.22 -7.48 12.75
CA ILE A 103 -0.40 -6.11 13.23
C ILE A 103 0.95 -5.38 13.28
N MET A 104 1.93 -5.95 13.96
CA MET A 104 3.25 -5.33 14.14
C MET A 104 3.94 -5.07 12.80
N LEU A 105 3.99 -6.07 11.93
CA LEU A 105 4.65 -5.94 10.63
C LEU A 105 3.95 -4.92 9.72
N ASN A 106 2.61 -4.94 9.61
CA ASN A 106 1.90 -3.97 8.78
C ASN A 106 2.11 -2.54 9.29
N VAL A 107 2.02 -2.30 10.60
CA VAL A 107 2.16 -0.95 11.15
C VAL A 107 3.61 -0.48 11.06
N PHE A 108 4.56 -1.21 11.63
CA PHE A 108 5.94 -0.73 11.73
C PHE A 108 6.66 -0.71 10.40
N LEU A 109 6.51 -1.75 9.56
CA LEU A 109 7.19 -1.77 8.26
C LEU A 109 6.59 -0.74 7.29
N SER A 110 5.27 -0.52 7.31
CA SER A 110 4.65 0.52 6.47
C SER A 110 5.08 1.92 6.88
N LEU A 111 5.12 2.23 8.18
CA LEU A 111 5.61 3.52 8.67
C LEU A 111 7.09 3.74 8.33
N THR A 112 7.92 2.72 8.55
CA THR A 112 9.35 2.78 8.22
C THR A 112 9.56 2.94 6.71
N ALA A 113 8.80 2.21 5.90
CA ALA A 113 8.86 2.31 4.44
C ALA A 113 8.43 3.71 3.95
N CYS A 114 7.38 4.28 4.51
CA CYS A 114 6.94 5.64 4.20
C CYS A 114 8.04 6.66 4.52
N PHE A 115 8.66 6.56 5.69
CA PHE A 115 9.77 7.42 6.08
C PHE A 115 10.99 7.23 5.18
N ALA A 116 11.32 6.00 4.81
CA ALA A 116 12.41 5.70 3.88
C ALA A 116 12.15 6.31 2.49
N GLY A 117 10.92 6.22 1.97
CA GLY A 117 10.53 6.85 0.72
C GLY A 117 10.68 8.38 0.77
N TYR A 118 10.23 8.99 1.86
CA TYR A 118 10.39 10.41 2.11
C TYR A 118 11.87 10.84 2.12
N LEU A 119 12.72 10.11 2.86
CA LEU A 119 14.16 10.42 2.92
C LEU A 119 14.83 10.25 1.56
N LEU A 120 14.47 9.19 0.82
CA LEU A 120 15.03 8.96 -0.52
C LEU A 120 14.68 10.11 -1.47
N ALA A 121 13.42 10.57 -1.46
CA ALA A 121 13.02 11.71 -2.28
C ALA A 121 13.85 12.96 -1.94
N LYS A 122 14.02 13.26 -0.65
CA LYS A 122 14.86 14.39 -0.21
C LYS A 122 16.30 14.29 -0.67
N LEU A 123 16.89 13.12 -0.62
CA LEU A 123 18.27 12.90 -1.07
C LEU A 123 18.41 13.12 -2.58
N LEU A 124 17.43 12.65 -3.38
CA LEU A 124 17.49 12.74 -4.83
C LEU A 124 17.15 14.13 -5.38
N ILE A 125 16.26 14.86 -4.73
CA ILE A 125 15.73 16.14 -5.22
C ILE A 125 16.46 17.32 -4.55
N ARG A 126 17.35 17.06 -3.58
CA ARG A 126 18.10 18.09 -2.80
C ARG A 126 17.19 19.18 -2.21
N ILE A 127 16.03 18.76 -1.66
CA ILE A 127 15.10 19.64 -0.97
C ILE A 127 15.52 19.78 0.50
#